data_e4b3b13e3f6b0e6fc067bea820cd5b3b
#
_entry.id   e4b3b13e3f6b0e6fc067bea820cd5b3b
#
_cell.length_a   1.000
_cell.length_b   1.000
_cell.length_c   1.000
_cell.angle_alpha   90.00
_cell.angle_beta   90.00
_cell.angle_gamma   90.00
#
_symmetry.space_group_name_H-M   'P 1'
#
loop_
_entity.id
_entity.type
_entity.pdbx_description
1 polymer ?
#
loop_
_entity_poly.entity_id
_entity_poly.type
_entity_poly.pdbx_seq_one_letter_code
_entity_poly.pdbx_strand_id
1 'polypeptide(L)'
;MRDDKLGHAPLVSIVTVTFNSAEHIRGCIASVSSSVGKMPIEHIVIDNASQDGTSALVRAEFPDVMLVENTLNRGYTAANNQGAELARGRYVVFLNPDTIVPDGTFQTMLGIMERRPDIGVLAPRLVDEMERFSSGTMGDRAPTAWTVINAFLLLSRLSHDLFPGILRTKDVKGLEDCDWACGACLMVRREVADNFSWGEFGSADDLDYCLRIGAGGWRVSVTGDARVIHFGGRSFTLAKPGTWIGAPSNIARHLREHGDPVHAAIGIAGMRLGLRLRGAIHYALFLVTRDPERLYKTNKTRQFLAHDDYSVFRKGTRPAPASYPR
;
A
#
# COMPACT_ATOMS: atom_id res chain seq x y z
N MET A 1 22.13 27.41 -7.25
CA MET A 1 22.36 26.92 -8.62
C MET A 1 23.01 25.55 -8.46
N ARG A 2 22.25 24.46 -8.54
CA ARG A 2 22.79 23.10 -8.58
C ARG A 2 22.91 22.71 -10.04
N ASP A 3 24.13 22.35 -10.44
CA ASP A 3 24.48 21.95 -11.80
C ASP A 3 23.57 20.82 -12.29
N ASP A 4 22.93 21.09 -13.41
CA ASP A 4 22.11 20.21 -14.23
C ASP A 4 23.03 19.13 -14.89
N LYS A 5 23.38 18.08 -14.14
CA LYS A 5 24.22 16.99 -14.65
C LYS A 5 23.49 16.00 -15.54
N LEU A 6 22.18 16.16 -15.76
CA LEU A 6 21.36 15.26 -16.60
C LEU A 6 20.54 16.09 -17.58
N GLY A 7 21.03 16.16 -18.80
CA GLY A 7 20.43 16.91 -19.93
C GLY A 7 19.07 16.41 -20.43
N HIS A 8 18.41 15.49 -19.75
CA HIS A 8 17.06 15.04 -20.04
C HIS A 8 16.28 14.81 -18.72
N ALA A 9 15.01 15.29 -18.68
CA ALA A 9 14.12 15.01 -17.58
C ALA A 9 14.01 13.49 -17.34
N PRO A 10 13.98 13.00 -16.08
CA PRO A 10 13.82 11.59 -15.80
C PRO A 10 12.49 11.07 -16.35
N LEU A 11 12.50 9.82 -16.84
CA LEU A 11 11.28 9.17 -17.30
C LEU A 11 10.44 8.70 -16.12
N VAL A 12 11.11 8.18 -15.09
CA VAL A 12 10.48 7.65 -13.87
C VAL A 12 11.14 8.25 -12.64
N SER A 13 10.32 8.76 -11.72
CA SER A 13 10.73 9.14 -10.37
C SER A 13 10.29 8.04 -9.40
N ILE A 14 11.23 7.51 -8.62
CA ILE A 14 10.94 6.52 -7.60
C ILE A 14 10.95 7.23 -6.26
N VAL A 15 9.85 7.13 -5.52
CA VAL A 15 9.67 7.72 -4.19
C VAL A 15 9.63 6.58 -3.17
N THR A 16 10.59 6.57 -2.27
CA THR A 16 10.67 5.60 -1.17
C THR A 16 10.59 6.33 0.16
N VAL A 17 9.52 6.10 0.92
CA VAL A 17 9.39 6.60 2.28
C VAL A 17 9.97 5.59 3.25
N THR A 18 10.85 6.04 4.14
CA THR A 18 11.51 5.17 5.11
C THR A 18 11.35 5.69 6.54
N PHE A 19 11.19 4.77 7.49
CA PHE A 19 11.22 5.03 8.93
C PHE A 19 11.73 3.79 9.66
N ASN A 20 12.94 3.89 10.25
CA ASN A 20 13.65 2.79 10.91
C ASN A 20 13.72 1.53 10.02
N SER A 21 14.31 1.68 8.84
CA SER A 21 14.36 0.64 7.80
C SER A 21 15.80 0.26 7.42
N ALA A 22 16.79 0.48 8.29
CA ALA A 22 18.20 0.20 8.01
C ALA A 22 18.45 -1.25 7.54
N GLU A 23 17.64 -2.20 8.02
CA GLU A 23 17.73 -3.62 7.64
C GLU A 23 17.40 -3.85 6.16
N HIS A 24 16.47 -3.07 5.58
CA HIS A 24 15.90 -3.33 4.24
C HIS A 24 16.30 -2.32 3.18
N ILE A 25 16.46 -1.04 3.55
CA ILE A 25 16.63 0.07 2.61
C ILE A 25 17.81 -0.12 1.65
N ARG A 26 18.92 -0.74 2.11
CA ARG A 26 20.08 -1.05 1.26
C ARG A 26 19.69 -1.94 0.09
N GLY A 27 18.99 -3.05 0.37
CA GLY A 27 18.53 -3.99 -0.66
C GLY A 27 17.53 -3.35 -1.61
N CYS A 28 16.62 -2.53 -1.10
CA CYS A 28 15.64 -1.81 -1.90
C CYS A 28 16.34 -0.89 -2.91
N ILE A 29 17.19 0.03 -2.47
CA ILE A 29 17.87 0.99 -3.35
C ILE A 29 18.79 0.28 -4.34
N ALA A 30 19.56 -0.71 -3.90
CA ALA A 30 20.44 -1.49 -4.77
C ALA A 30 19.67 -2.21 -5.87
N SER A 31 18.51 -2.82 -5.53
CA SER A 31 17.66 -3.51 -6.50
C SER A 31 17.04 -2.55 -7.51
N VAL A 32 16.64 -1.36 -7.10
CA VAL A 32 16.19 -0.29 -8.00
C VAL A 32 17.30 0.04 -8.99
N SER A 33 18.51 0.32 -8.51
CA SER A 33 19.64 0.72 -9.35
C SER A 33 20.01 -0.37 -10.38
N SER A 34 19.92 -1.65 -10.02
CA SER A 34 20.19 -2.77 -10.95
C SER A 34 19.03 -2.99 -11.94
N SER A 35 17.78 -2.80 -11.52
CA SER A 35 16.59 -3.12 -12.32
C SER A 35 16.30 -2.14 -13.45
N VAL A 36 16.80 -0.93 -13.40
CA VAL A 36 16.45 0.15 -14.35
C VAL A 36 17.26 0.13 -15.64
N GLY A 37 18.41 -0.53 -15.68
CA GLY A 37 19.29 -0.58 -16.85
C GLY A 37 19.69 0.82 -17.34
N LYS A 38 19.32 1.17 -18.60
CA LYS A 38 19.59 2.50 -19.19
C LYS A 38 18.41 3.48 -19.07
N MET A 39 17.35 3.12 -18.37
CA MET A 39 16.19 4.00 -18.21
C MET A 39 16.57 5.22 -17.34
N PRO A 40 16.32 6.45 -17.83
CA PRO A 40 16.61 7.64 -17.05
C PRO A 40 15.62 7.72 -15.87
N ILE A 41 16.15 7.57 -14.66
CA ILE A 41 15.39 7.64 -13.42
C ILE A 41 15.96 8.68 -12.46
N GLU A 42 15.16 9.07 -11.49
CA GLU A 42 15.61 9.64 -10.23
C GLU A 42 15.05 8.81 -9.08
N HIS A 43 15.80 8.65 -8.01
CA HIS A 43 15.35 7.98 -6.80
C HIS A 43 15.34 9.00 -5.66
N ILE A 44 14.19 9.19 -5.05
CA ILE A 44 13.92 10.14 -3.96
C ILE A 44 13.59 9.30 -2.73
N VAL A 45 14.42 9.39 -1.70
CA VAL A 45 14.19 8.75 -0.41
C VAL A 45 13.79 9.81 0.60
N ILE A 46 12.60 9.65 1.17
CA ILE A 46 12.10 10.52 2.26
C ILE A 46 12.29 9.77 3.57
N ASP A 47 13.29 10.17 4.34
CA ASP A 47 13.50 9.63 5.68
C ASP A 47 12.62 10.35 6.69
N ASN A 48 11.73 9.62 7.30
CA ASN A 48 10.68 10.15 8.17
C ASN A 48 11.14 10.20 9.65
N ALA A 49 12.34 10.75 9.89
CA ALA A 49 13.01 10.84 11.20
C ALA A 49 13.44 9.49 11.78
N SER A 50 14.11 8.66 10.99
CA SER A 50 14.69 7.39 11.46
C SER A 50 15.78 7.60 12.53
N GLN A 51 15.87 6.65 13.47
CA GLN A 51 16.83 6.68 14.57
C GLN A 51 17.75 5.43 14.58
N ASP A 52 17.62 4.55 13.60
CA ASP A 52 18.33 3.28 13.47
C ASP A 52 19.56 3.33 12.54
N GLY A 53 19.91 4.53 12.07
CA GLY A 53 21.01 4.72 11.12
C GLY A 53 20.60 4.66 9.65
N THR A 54 19.30 4.52 9.33
CA THR A 54 18.78 4.47 7.95
C THR A 54 19.31 5.61 7.08
N SER A 55 19.15 6.87 7.50
CA SER A 55 19.58 8.04 6.72
C SER A 55 21.09 8.13 6.54
N ALA A 56 21.86 7.77 7.59
CA ALA A 56 23.32 7.72 7.51
C ALA A 56 23.80 6.68 6.47
N LEU A 57 23.16 5.50 6.44
CA LEU A 57 23.43 4.45 5.46
C LEU A 57 23.15 4.94 4.04
N VAL A 58 21.97 5.52 3.79
CA VAL A 58 21.60 6.02 2.46
C VAL A 58 22.58 7.07 1.97
N ARG A 59 22.95 8.02 2.85
CA ARG A 59 23.90 9.09 2.51
C ARG A 59 25.30 8.56 2.16
N ALA A 60 25.77 7.53 2.90
CA ALA A 60 27.10 6.98 2.72
C ALA A 60 27.23 6.08 1.49
N GLU A 61 26.22 5.25 1.20
CA GLU A 61 26.31 4.19 0.20
C GLU A 61 25.64 4.56 -1.15
N PHE A 62 24.70 5.53 -1.15
CA PHE A 62 23.90 5.89 -2.33
C PHE A 62 23.92 7.40 -2.60
N PRO A 63 25.08 7.98 -2.97
CA PRO A 63 25.22 9.43 -3.14
C PRO A 63 24.39 10.01 -4.29
N ASP A 64 23.96 9.18 -5.26
CA ASP A 64 23.11 9.60 -6.38
C ASP A 64 21.62 9.65 -6.04
N VAL A 65 21.23 9.14 -4.87
CA VAL A 65 19.85 9.19 -4.37
C VAL A 65 19.57 10.57 -3.75
N MET A 66 18.45 11.16 -4.10
CA MET A 66 17.98 12.38 -3.43
C MET A 66 17.43 12.01 -2.05
N LEU A 67 18.23 12.18 -1.00
CA LEU A 67 17.79 11.95 0.37
C LEU A 67 17.20 13.24 0.97
N VAL A 68 15.96 13.14 1.48
CA VAL A 68 15.27 14.19 2.22
C VAL A 68 15.02 13.68 3.65
N GLU A 69 15.54 14.38 4.64
CA GLU A 69 15.41 14.00 6.05
C GLU A 69 14.39 14.89 6.75
N ASN A 70 13.31 14.32 7.21
CA ASN A 70 12.33 15.01 8.04
C ASN A 70 12.80 15.05 9.50
N THR A 71 12.53 16.13 10.19
CA THR A 71 12.86 16.29 11.62
C THR A 71 11.91 15.56 12.55
N LEU A 72 10.74 15.15 12.04
CA LEU A 72 9.72 14.36 12.75
C LEU A 72 9.02 13.42 11.78
N ASN A 73 8.50 12.32 12.29
CA ASN A 73 7.70 11.39 11.49
C ASN A 73 6.35 12.02 11.14
N ARG A 74 6.18 12.42 9.87
CA ARG A 74 4.96 13.06 9.33
C ARG A 74 3.90 12.04 8.90
N GLY A 75 4.17 10.74 9.02
CA GLY A 75 3.34 9.64 8.50
C GLY A 75 3.64 9.32 7.03
N TYR A 76 3.19 8.14 6.61
CA TYR A 76 3.48 7.58 5.28
C TYR A 76 2.95 8.44 4.14
N THR A 77 1.69 8.88 4.23
CA THR A 77 1.00 9.66 3.19
C THR A 77 1.60 11.04 2.96
N ALA A 78 1.85 11.78 4.05
CA ALA A 78 2.47 13.11 3.95
C ALA A 78 3.88 13.02 3.36
N ALA A 79 4.66 11.98 3.70
CA ALA A 79 5.98 11.77 3.14
C ALA A 79 5.94 11.32 1.67
N ASN A 80 4.96 10.50 1.25
CA ASN A 80 4.76 10.19 -0.17
C ASN A 80 4.36 11.44 -0.98
N ASN A 81 3.48 12.30 -0.45
CA ASN A 81 3.13 13.56 -1.10
C ASN A 81 4.38 14.46 -1.24
N GLN A 82 5.19 14.59 -0.19
CA GLN A 82 6.46 15.32 -0.24
C GLN A 82 7.40 14.78 -1.32
N GLY A 83 7.50 13.45 -1.45
CA GLY A 83 8.28 12.83 -2.51
C GLY A 83 7.70 13.07 -3.91
N ALA A 84 6.38 13.00 -4.06
CA ALA A 84 5.70 13.28 -5.32
C ALA A 84 5.88 14.74 -5.80
N GLU A 85 5.86 15.69 -4.87
CA GLU A 85 6.14 17.12 -5.18
C GLU A 85 7.57 17.36 -5.69
N LEU A 86 8.54 16.58 -5.21
CA LEU A 86 9.94 16.64 -5.64
C LEU A 86 10.21 15.89 -6.94
N ALA A 87 9.36 14.93 -7.26
CA ALA A 87 9.51 14.08 -8.43
C ALA A 87 9.32 14.86 -9.74
N ARG A 88 10.11 14.56 -10.79
CA ARG A 88 10.11 15.24 -12.09
C ARG A 88 9.80 14.29 -13.26
N GLY A 89 9.76 12.98 -13.00
CA GLY A 89 9.51 11.95 -14.01
C GLY A 89 8.10 11.99 -14.58
N ARG A 90 7.93 11.49 -15.78
CA ARG A 90 6.63 11.30 -16.43
C ARG A 90 5.76 10.27 -15.70
N TYR A 91 6.40 9.37 -14.97
CA TYR A 91 5.77 8.41 -14.07
C TYR A 91 6.38 8.54 -12.68
N VAL A 92 5.55 8.38 -11.65
CA VAL A 92 5.96 8.32 -10.25
C VAL A 92 5.75 6.89 -9.76
N VAL A 93 6.78 6.28 -9.20
CA VAL A 93 6.68 4.99 -8.54
C VAL A 93 6.76 5.20 -7.03
N PHE A 94 5.69 4.91 -6.32
CA PHE A 94 5.73 4.80 -4.86
C PHE A 94 6.19 3.39 -4.50
N LEU A 95 7.29 3.28 -3.75
CA LEU A 95 7.95 2.02 -3.46
C LEU A 95 8.26 1.90 -1.96
N ASN A 96 7.81 0.83 -1.32
CA ASN A 96 8.13 0.59 0.08
C ASN A 96 9.62 0.23 0.28
N PRO A 97 10.23 0.62 1.41
CA PRO A 97 11.64 0.37 1.70
C PRO A 97 11.97 -1.11 1.95
N ASP A 98 10.96 -1.95 2.21
CA ASP A 98 11.06 -3.40 2.44
C ASP A 98 10.69 -4.19 1.17
N THR A 99 11.16 -3.73 0.01
CA THR A 99 10.94 -4.37 -1.30
C THR A 99 12.26 -4.67 -2.00
N ILE A 100 12.24 -5.67 -2.87
CA ILE A 100 13.29 -5.92 -3.88
C ILE A 100 12.63 -5.91 -5.25
N VAL A 101 13.21 -5.16 -6.16
CA VAL A 101 12.72 -4.99 -7.54
C VAL A 101 13.58 -5.84 -8.47
N PRO A 102 13.08 -6.97 -9.00
CA PRO A 102 13.80 -7.76 -9.99
C PRO A 102 14.06 -7.01 -11.30
N ASP A 103 15.08 -7.42 -12.02
CA ASP A 103 15.44 -6.85 -13.32
C ASP A 103 14.27 -6.88 -14.29
N GLY A 104 14.11 -5.82 -15.07
CA GLY A 104 13.07 -5.69 -16.08
C GLY A 104 11.67 -5.35 -15.55
N THR A 105 11.48 -5.30 -14.22
CA THR A 105 10.17 -4.99 -13.61
C THR A 105 9.63 -3.64 -14.06
N PHE A 106 10.41 -2.56 -13.90
CA PHE A 106 9.96 -1.22 -14.28
C PHE A 106 9.82 -1.03 -15.79
N GLN A 107 10.67 -1.68 -16.60
CA GLN A 107 10.56 -1.67 -18.06
C GLN A 107 9.24 -2.31 -18.51
N THR A 108 8.89 -3.45 -17.92
CA THR A 108 7.62 -4.15 -18.19
C THR A 108 6.43 -3.29 -17.81
N MET A 109 6.43 -2.72 -16.60
CA MET A 109 5.35 -1.84 -16.13
C MET A 109 5.22 -0.60 -17.01
N LEU A 110 6.33 0.05 -17.34
CA LEU A 110 6.36 1.20 -18.24
C LEU A 110 5.78 0.86 -19.60
N GLY A 111 6.21 -0.27 -20.20
CA GLY A 111 5.69 -0.72 -21.49
C GLY A 111 4.18 -0.97 -21.48
N ILE A 112 3.60 -1.43 -20.36
CA ILE A 112 2.15 -1.57 -20.18
C ILE A 112 1.51 -0.18 -20.12
N MET A 113 2.02 0.72 -19.29
CA MET A 113 1.49 2.07 -19.12
C MET A 113 1.51 2.86 -20.44
N GLU A 114 2.56 2.72 -21.26
CA GLU A 114 2.65 3.38 -22.57
C GLU A 114 1.61 2.85 -23.57
N ARG A 115 1.32 1.55 -23.57
CA ARG A 115 0.29 0.94 -24.43
C ARG A 115 -1.14 1.16 -23.94
N ARG A 116 -1.33 1.48 -22.68
CA ARG A 116 -2.64 1.62 -22.04
C ARG A 116 -2.74 3.00 -21.39
N PRO A 117 -3.05 4.04 -22.17
CA PRO A 117 -3.16 5.42 -21.67
C PRO A 117 -4.31 5.65 -20.68
N ASP A 118 -5.26 4.74 -20.63
CA ASP A 118 -6.40 4.72 -19.70
C ASP A 118 -6.04 4.25 -18.28
N ILE A 119 -4.86 3.62 -18.10
CA ILE A 119 -4.40 3.19 -16.77
C ILE A 119 -3.73 4.38 -16.06
N GLY A 120 -4.30 4.79 -14.92
CA GLY A 120 -3.72 5.81 -14.04
C GLY A 120 -2.71 5.23 -13.04
N VAL A 121 -2.99 4.02 -12.53
CA VAL A 121 -2.17 3.29 -11.55
C VAL A 121 -1.96 1.86 -12.00
N LEU A 122 -0.70 1.41 -12.00
CA LEU A 122 -0.32 0.03 -12.27
C LEU A 122 0.52 -0.52 -11.12
N ALA A 123 0.11 -1.68 -10.57
CA ALA A 123 0.88 -2.41 -9.57
C ALA A 123 1.43 -3.71 -10.16
N PRO A 124 2.64 -4.14 -9.74
CA PRO A 124 3.17 -5.46 -10.09
C PRO A 124 2.55 -6.54 -9.20
N ARG A 125 2.72 -7.78 -9.60
CA ARG A 125 2.48 -8.95 -8.75
C ARG A 125 3.41 -8.90 -7.53
N LEU A 126 2.86 -8.93 -6.32
CA LEU A 126 3.65 -9.04 -5.10
C LEU A 126 3.93 -10.49 -4.77
N VAL A 127 5.18 -10.80 -4.43
CA VAL A 127 5.65 -12.13 -4.04
C VAL A 127 6.42 -12.06 -2.72
N ASP A 128 6.51 -13.20 -2.05
CA ASP A 128 7.36 -13.35 -0.86
C ASP A 128 8.82 -13.63 -1.24
N GLU A 129 9.69 -13.82 -0.24
CA GLU A 129 11.12 -14.13 -0.41
C GLU A 129 11.37 -15.44 -1.20
N MET A 130 10.39 -16.33 -1.27
CA MET A 130 10.45 -17.57 -2.03
C MET A 130 9.80 -17.44 -3.42
N GLU A 131 9.55 -16.20 -3.86
CA GLU A 131 8.86 -15.86 -5.13
C GLU A 131 7.43 -16.41 -5.25
N ARG A 132 6.80 -16.79 -4.13
CA ARG A 132 5.41 -17.24 -4.12
C ARG A 132 4.46 -16.06 -4.05
N PHE A 133 3.33 -16.15 -4.70
CA PHE A 133 2.30 -15.12 -4.67
C PHE A 133 1.87 -14.81 -3.22
N SER A 134 1.96 -13.54 -2.86
CA SER A 134 1.56 -13.04 -1.53
C SER A 134 0.04 -12.89 -1.44
N SER A 135 -0.66 -14.02 -1.33
CA SER A 135 -2.12 -14.04 -1.18
C SER A 135 -2.59 -13.22 0.02
N GLY A 136 -3.57 -12.34 -0.23
CA GLY A 136 -4.18 -11.53 0.82
C GLY A 136 -3.37 -10.29 1.22
N THR A 137 -2.33 -9.92 0.46
CA THR A 137 -1.60 -8.66 0.62
C THR A 137 -1.87 -7.68 -0.52
N MET A 138 -2.25 -8.15 -1.70
CA MET A 138 -2.64 -7.31 -2.82
C MET A 138 -4.10 -6.89 -2.70
N GLY A 139 -4.39 -5.65 -3.10
CA GLY A 139 -5.74 -5.15 -3.24
C GLY A 139 -6.50 -5.84 -4.38
N ASP A 140 -7.83 -5.72 -4.38
CA ASP A 140 -8.70 -6.25 -5.42
C ASP A 140 -9.97 -5.41 -5.58
N ARG A 141 -11.03 -5.70 -4.81
CA ARG A 141 -12.31 -5.01 -4.92
C ARG A 141 -12.50 -3.95 -3.84
N ALA A 142 -13.24 -2.89 -4.20
CA ALA A 142 -13.67 -1.88 -3.23
C ALA A 142 -14.43 -2.50 -2.06
N PRO A 143 -14.31 -1.94 -0.85
CA PRO A 143 -15.10 -2.38 0.29
C PRO A 143 -16.59 -2.10 0.06
N THR A 144 -17.35 -3.16 -0.19
CA THR A 144 -18.82 -3.21 -0.14
C THR A 144 -19.25 -4.16 0.98
N ALA A 145 -20.52 -4.18 1.35
CA ALA A 145 -21.01 -5.17 2.33
C ALA A 145 -20.62 -6.59 1.92
N TRP A 146 -20.80 -6.91 0.64
CA TRP A 146 -20.53 -8.24 0.08
C TRP A 146 -19.04 -8.60 0.10
N THR A 147 -18.17 -7.74 -0.44
CA THR A 147 -16.73 -7.99 -0.49
C THR A 147 -16.09 -8.06 0.89
N VAL A 148 -16.60 -7.26 1.84
CA VAL A 148 -16.16 -7.29 3.24
C VAL A 148 -16.58 -8.58 3.93
N ILE A 149 -17.83 -9.02 3.78
CA ILE A 149 -18.32 -10.29 4.33
C ILE A 149 -17.49 -11.46 3.76
N ASN A 150 -17.29 -11.51 2.45
CA ASN A 150 -16.51 -12.56 1.79
C ASN A 150 -15.07 -12.63 2.32
N ALA A 151 -14.42 -11.46 2.48
CA ALA A 151 -13.06 -11.39 2.99
C ALA A 151 -12.96 -11.84 4.46
N PHE A 152 -13.85 -11.35 5.31
CA PHE A 152 -13.76 -11.61 6.75
C PHE A 152 -14.27 -12.99 7.16
N LEU A 153 -15.22 -13.58 6.44
CA LEU A 153 -15.65 -14.96 6.59
C LEU A 153 -14.79 -15.97 5.79
N LEU A 154 -13.74 -15.49 5.10
CA LEU A 154 -12.82 -16.31 4.29
C LEU A 154 -13.49 -16.99 3.08
N LEU A 155 -14.66 -16.56 2.66
CA LEU A 155 -15.36 -17.13 1.50
C LEU A 155 -14.57 -16.92 0.20
N SER A 156 -13.87 -15.81 0.07
CA SER A 156 -12.97 -15.51 -1.06
C SER A 156 -11.81 -16.50 -1.22
N ARG A 157 -11.47 -17.26 -0.17
CA ARG A 157 -10.48 -18.34 -0.23
C ARG A 157 -11.05 -19.65 -0.78
N LEU A 158 -12.37 -19.82 -0.72
CA LEU A 158 -13.05 -20.98 -1.30
C LEU A 158 -13.20 -20.84 -2.81
N SER A 159 -13.59 -19.66 -3.27
CA SER A 159 -13.66 -19.30 -4.68
C SER A 159 -13.60 -17.79 -4.83
N HIS A 160 -12.56 -17.28 -5.45
CA HIS A 160 -12.41 -15.84 -5.71
C HIS A 160 -13.46 -15.33 -6.71
N ASP A 161 -13.78 -16.12 -7.71
CA ASP A 161 -14.68 -15.72 -8.80
C ASP A 161 -16.14 -15.65 -8.32
N LEU A 162 -16.55 -16.55 -7.39
CA LEU A 162 -17.89 -16.54 -6.80
C LEU A 162 -18.02 -15.58 -5.61
N PHE A 163 -16.95 -15.41 -4.85
CA PHE A 163 -16.92 -14.60 -3.62
C PHE A 163 -15.77 -13.60 -3.68
N PRO A 164 -15.85 -12.57 -4.54
CA PRO A 164 -14.81 -11.53 -4.59
C PRO A 164 -14.63 -10.87 -3.23
N GLY A 165 -13.39 -10.66 -2.84
CA GLY A 165 -13.01 -10.04 -1.57
C GLY A 165 -12.32 -8.69 -1.79
N ILE A 166 -12.04 -7.98 -0.70
CA ILE A 166 -11.24 -6.75 -0.75
C ILE A 166 -9.75 -7.00 -0.99
N LEU A 167 -9.28 -8.19 -0.69
CA LEU A 167 -7.91 -8.63 -0.91
C LEU A 167 -7.89 -9.78 -1.91
N ARG A 168 -6.94 -9.73 -2.81
CA ARG A 168 -6.75 -10.75 -3.83
C ARG A 168 -6.26 -12.06 -3.21
N THR A 169 -6.97 -13.13 -3.51
CA THR A 169 -6.65 -14.49 -3.06
C THR A 169 -6.20 -15.41 -4.20
N LYS A 170 -6.42 -14.97 -5.46
CA LYS A 170 -6.02 -15.66 -6.69
C LYS A 170 -4.80 -14.95 -7.28
N ASP A 171 -3.85 -15.72 -7.76
CA ASP A 171 -2.64 -15.17 -8.41
C ASP A 171 -2.98 -14.42 -9.69
N VAL A 172 -2.19 -13.38 -9.99
CA VAL A 172 -2.37 -12.50 -11.15
C VAL A 172 -1.71 -13.12 -12.37
N LYS A 173 -2.47 -13.18 -13.47
CA LYS A 173 -1.98 -13.64 -14.77
C LYS A 173 -2.20 -12.56 -15.81
N GLY A 174 -1.10 -11.96 -16.30
CA GLY A 174 -1.19 -10.85 -17.24
C GLY A 174 -1.74 -9.56 -16.60
N LEU A 175 -2.43 -8.75 -17.38
CA LEU A 175 -2.98 -7.46 -16.93
C LEU A 175 -4.44 -7.63 -16.51
N GLU A 176 -4.76 -7.26 -15.28
CA GLU A 176 -6.10 -7.33 -14.70
C GLU A 176 -6.48 -6.01 -14.03
N ASP A 177 -7.73 -5.58 -14.20
CA ASP A 177 -8.26 -4.41 -13.51
C ASP A 177 -8.66 -4.76 -12.07
N CYS A 178 -8.46 -3.80 -11.17
CA CYS A 178 -8.89 -3.88 -9.79
C CYS A 178 -9.41 -2.51 -9.34
N ASP A 179 -10.09 -2.46 -8.19
CA ASP A 179 -10.56 -1.18 -7.66
C ASP A 179 -9.46 -0.48 -6.85
N TRP A 180 -8.53 -1.26 -6.29
CA TRP A 180 -7.36 -0.75 -5.58
C TRP A 180 -6.21 -1.74 -5.60
N ALA A 181 -5.00 -1.24 -5.41
CA ALA A 181 -3.77 -2.02 -5.35
C ALA A 181 -2.92 -1.63 -4.13
N CYS A 182 -2.11 -2.57 -3.64
CA CYS A 182 -1.26 -2.36 -2.48
C CYS A 182 -0.16 -1.33 -2.75
N GLY A 183 0.04 -0.41 -1.81
CA GLY A 183 1.03 0.65 -1.87
C GLY A 183 2.50 0.21 -1.79
N ALA A 184 2.77 -1.10 -1.70
CA ALA A 184 4.14 -1.61 -1.68
C ALA A 184 4.93 -1.25 -2.95
N CYS A 185 4.25 -1.22 -4.12
CA CYS A 185 4.80 -0.70 -5.38
C CYS A 185 3.65 -0.25 -6.28
N LEU A 186 3.55 1.04 -6.56
CA LEU A 186 2.55 1.63 -7.45
C LEU A 186 3.25 2.53 -8.47
N MET A 187 3.13 2.22 -9.75
CA MET A 187 3.52 3.13 -10.83
C MET A 187 2.32 3.97 -11.24
N VAL A 188 2.45 5.28 -11.14
CA VAL A 188 1.38 6.27 -11.31
C VAL A 188 1.78 7.26 -12.40
N ARG A 189 0.84 7.64 -13.29
CA ARG A 189 1.09 8.73 -14.24
C ARG A 189 1.33 10.05 -13.51
N ARG A 190 2.22 10.88 -14.00
CA ARG A 190 2.48 12.20 -13.42
C ARG A 190 1.19 13.01 -13.27
N GLU A 191 0.39 13.11 -14.32
CA GLU A 191 -0.87 13.85 -14.30
C GLU A 191 -1.86 13.32 -13.24
N VAL A 192 -1.82 12.02 -12.95
CA VAL A 192 -2.62 11.42 -11.87
C VAL A 192 -2.02 11.78 -10.50
N ALA A 193 -0.71 11.67 -10.35
CA ALA A 193 -0.04 12.02 -9.09
C ALA A 193 -0.18 13.50 -8.73
N ASP A 194 -0.21 14.39 -9.73
CA ASP A 194 -0.39 15.84 -9.54
C ASP A 194 -1.84 16.20 -9.14
N ASN A 195 -2.83 15.43 -9.63
CA ASN A 195 -4.26 15.69 -9.37
C ASN A 195 -4.79 14.95 -8.13
N PHE A 196 -4.15 13.87 -7.70
CA PHE A 196 -4.57 13.03 -6.58
C PHE A 196 -3.42 12.85 -5.58
N SER A 197 -3.47 13.59 -4.49
CA SER A 197 -2.53 13.37 -3.38
C SER A 197 -2.93 12.15 -2.54
N TRP A 198 -1.97 11.55 -1.84
CA TRP A 198 -2.27 10.57 -0.81
C TRP A 198 -3.09 11.25 0.31
N GLY A 199 -4.13 10.56 0.78
CA GLY A 199 -5.00 11.10 1.84
C GLY A 199 -4.29 11.17 3.20
N GLU A 200 -4.84 11.95 4.13
CA GLU A 200 -4.25 12.16 5.46
C GLU A 200 -4.59 11.07 6.49
N PHE A 201 -5.08 9.92 6.08
CA PHE A 201 -5.76 8.97 6.95
C PHE A 201 -5.00 7.65 7.12
N GLY A 202 -4.03 7.57 7.92
CA GLY A 202 -3.31 6.39 8.46
C GLY A 202 -3.64 5.00 7.94
N SER A 203 -3.44 3.88 8.08
CA SER A 203 -3.48 2.56 7.42
C SER A 203 -4.66 2.37 6.44
N ALA A 204 -4.41 1.82 5.27
CA ALA A 204 -5.23 1.69 4.04
C ALA A 204 -5.31 2.99 3.21
N ASP A 205 -4.26 3.78 3.24
CA ASP A 205 -4.12 4.99 2.43
C ASP A 205 -4.05 4.67 0.94
N ASP A 206 -3.51 3.50 0.58
CA ASP A 206 -3.47 2.94 -0.77
C ASP A 206 -4.88 2.62 -1.30
N LEU A 207 -5.78 2.11 -0.46
CA LEU A 207 -7.18 1.90 -0.81
C LEU A 207 -7.85 3.23 -1.16
N ASP A 208 -7.78 4.24 -0.27
CA ASP A 208 -8.37 5.56 -0.50
C ASP A 208 -7.79 6.23 -1.75
N TYR A 209 -6.48 6.17 -1.91
CA TYR A 209 -5.78 6.74 -3.06
C TYR A 209 -6.27 6.16 -4.38
N CYS A 210 -6.31 4.83 -4.50
CA CYS A 210 -6.76 4.14 -5.70
C CYS A 210 -8.25 4.38 -5.99
N LEU A 211 -9.12 4.34 -4.98
CA LEU A 211 -10.55 4.57 -5.17
C LEU A 211 -10.86 5.98 -5.64
N ARG A 212 -10.16 7.01 -5.14
CA ARG A 212 -10.32 8.39 -5.62
C ARG A 212 -9.85 8.55 -7.07
N ILE A 213 -8.76 7.89 -7.44
CA ILE A 213 -8.26 7.87 -8.83
C ILE A 213 -9.26 7.17 -9.75
N GLY A 214 -9.81 6.03 -9.32
CA GLY A 214 -10.86 5.33 -10.04
C GLY A 214 -12.13 6.17 -10.23
N ALA A 215 -12.56 6.90 -9.19
CA ALA A 215 -13.69 7.84 -9.27
C ALA A 215 -13.40 9.02 -10.22
N GLY A 216 -12.12 9.38 -10.42
CA GLY A 216 -11.68 10.34 -11.41
C GLY A 216 -11.66 9.82 -12.86
N GLY A 217 -12.09 8.59 -13.09
CA GLY A 217 -12.21 7.98 -14.43
C GLY A 217 -10.97 7.21 -14.90
N TRP A 218 -9.93 7.08 -14.06
CA TRP A 218 -8.75 6.32 -14.37
C TRP A 218 -8.90 4.84 -13.99
N ARG A 219 -8.26 3.96 -14.75
CA ARG A 219 -8.16 2.55 -14.34
C ARG A 219 -7.03 2.35 -13.33
N VAL A 220 -7.31 1.50 -12.35
CA VAL A 220 -6.31 0.90 -11.46
C VAL A 220 -6.16 -0.55 -11.88
N SER A 221 -4.92 -0.98 -12.14
CA SER A 221 -4.67 -2.32 -12.68
C SER A 221 -3.49 -2.98 -11.95
N VAL A 222 -3.48 -4.30 -11.98
CA VAL A 222 -2.36 -5.14 -11.52
C VAL A 222 -1.85 -5.97 -12.68
N THR A 223 -0.55 -6.29 -12.69
CA THR A 223 0.03 -7.15 -13.74
C THR A 223 0.82 -8.30 -13.15
N GLY A 224 0.62 -9.50 -13.72
CA GLY A 224 1.43 -10.68 -13.47
C GLY A 224 2.74 -10.73 -14.24
N ASP A 225 2.90 -9.88 -15.26
CA ASP A 225 4.09 -9.84 -16.13
C ASP A 225 5.28 -9.14 -15.47
N ALA A 226 5.04 -8.39 -14.40
CA ALA A 226 6.04 -7.77 -13.55
C ALA A 226 5.85 -8.21 -12.10
N ARG A 227 6.94 -8.40 -11.34
CA ARG A 227 6.88 -8.79 -9.93
C ARG A 227 7.77 -7.92 -9.05
N VAL A 228 7.40 -7.81 -7.79
CA VAL A 228 8.20 -7.19 -6.72
C VAL A 228 8.16 -8.10 -5.51
N ILE A 229 9.33 -8.38 -4.93
CA ILE A 229 9.44 -9.11 -3.66
C ILE A 229 9.14 -8.11 -2.55
N HIS A 230 8.18 -8.43 -1.68
CA HIS A 230 7.78 -7.59 -0.56
C HIS A 230 7.88 -8.40 0.73
N PHE A 231 8.77 -7.97 1.62
CA PHE A 231 9.02 -8.66 2.90
C PHE A 231 7.86 -8.55 3.88
N GLY A 232 6.95 -7.61 3.64
CA GLY A 232 5.64 -7.50 4.27
C GLY A 232 5.65 -7.13 5.74
N GLY A 233 5.34 -5.87 6.06
CA GLY A 233 4.93 -5.44 7.41
C GLY A 233 6.01 -5.43 8.49
N ARG A 234 7.29 -5.62 8.17
CA ARG A 234 8.36 -5.54 9.16
C ARG A 234 8.59 -4.12 9.67
N SER A 235 8.41 -3.12 8.81
CA SER A 235 8.41 -1.70 9.23
C SER A 235 7.27 -1.37 10.21
N PHE A 236 6.16 -2.11 10.18
CA PHE A 236 5.04 -1.99 11.11
C PHE A 236 5.24 -2.73 12.43
N THR A 237 6.11 -3.75 12.49
CA THR A 237 6.35 -4.51 13.72
C THR A 237 7.11 -3.69 14.77
N LEU A 238 7.85 -2.66 14.36
CA LEU A 238 8.52 -1.70 15.23
C LEU A 238 7.64 -0.49 15.59
N ALA A 239 6.49 -0.30 14.93
CA ALA A 239 5.51 0.70 15.30
C ALA A 239 4.82 0.29 16.60
N LYS A 240 4.53 1.29 17.45
CA LYS A 240 3.89 1.08 18.79
C LYS A 240 2.72 0.10 18.71
N PRO A 241 2.55 -0.79 19.72
CA PRO A 241 1.36 -1.61 19.81
C PRO A 241 0.10 -0.73 19.67
N GLY A 242 -0.72 -0.97 18.66
CA GLY A 242 -1.91 -0.15 18.38
C GLY A 242 -2.01 0.44 16.97
N THR A 243 -0.91 0.61 16.25
CA THR A 243 -0.95 1.17 14.88
C THR A 243 -1.57 0.25 13.83
N TRP A 244 -1.66 -1.04 14.11
CA TRP A 244 -2.31 -2.05 13.25
C TRP A 244 -3.85 -2.11 13.36
N ILE A 245 -4.46 -1.29 14.21
CA ILE A 245 -5.92 -1.21 14.38
C ILE A 245 -6.60 -0.58 13.15
N GLY A 246 -5.82 -0.01 12.23
CA GLY A 246 -6.34 0.81 11.15
C GLY A 246 -7.16 0.09 10.08
N ALA A 247 -6.79 -1.10 9.60
CA ALA A 247 -7.43 -1.68 8.43
C ALA A 247 -8.95 -1.97 8.60
N PRO A 248 -9.44 -2.69 9.63
CA PRO A 248 -10.88 -2.87 9.84
C PRO A 248 -11.61 -1.56 10.10
N SER A 249 -10.99 -0.63 10.83
CA SER A 249 -11.58 0.68 11.13
C SER A 249 -11.73 1.52 9.86
N ASN A 250 -10.74 1.52 8.99
CA ASN A 250 -10.79 2.25 7.73
C ASN A 250 -11.79 1.64 6.75
N ILE A 251 -11.88 0.31 6.69
CA ILE A 251 -12.93 -0.38 5.91
C ILE A 251 -14.31 0.01 6.43
N ALA A 252 -14.53 -0.01 7.75
CA ALA A 252 -15.81 0.38 8.33
C ALA A 252 -16.14 1.86 8.10
N ARG A 253 -15.12 2.74 8.13
CA ARG A 253 -15.27 4.15 7.79
C ARG A 253 -15.65 4.32 6.34
N HIS A 254 -14.92 3.69 5.41
CA HIS A 254 -15.20 3.74 3.98
C HIS A 254 -16.65 3.30 3.69
N LEU A 255 -17.11 2.18 4.27
CA LEU A 255 -18.49 1.73 4.13
C LEU A 255 -19.51 2.77 4.59
N ARG A 256 -19.24 3.51 5.68
CA ARG A 256 -20.16 4.54 6.21
C ARG A 256 -20.15 5.82 5.40
N GLU A 257 -19.00 6.21 4.85
CA GLU A 257 -18.85 7.47 4.12
C GLU A 257 -19.31 7.36 2.66
N HIS A 258 -19.17 6.17 2.05
CA HIS A 258 -19.43 5.95 0.63
C HIS A 258 -20.56 4.94 0.34
N GLY A 259 -21.06 4.25 1.36
CA GLY A 259 -22.10 3.23 1.23
C GLY A 259 -23.46 3.72 1.70
N ASP A 260 -24.51 3.00 1.26
CA ASP A 260 -25.82 3.12 1.89
C ASP A 260 -25.76 2.66 3.35
N PRO A 261 -26.45 3.37 4.31
CA PRO A 261 -26.36 3.06 5.74
C PRO A 261 -26.70 1.62 6.12
N VAL A 262 -27.67 1.00 5.42
CA VAL A 262 -28.09 -0.39 5.70
C VAL A 262 -27.00 -1.36 5.22
N HIS A 263 -26.48 -1.16 4.00
CA HIS A 263 -25.39 -1.97 3.48
C HIS A 263 -24.10 -1.82 4.30
N ALA A 264 -23.79 -0.60 4.76
CA ALA A 264 -22.66 -0.36 5.65
C ALA A 264 -22.81 -1.13 6.98
N ALA A 265 -24.01 -1.08 7.60
CA ALA A 265 -24.28 -1.82 8.84
C ALA A 265 -24.14 -3.34 8.65
N ILE A 266 -24.66 -3.89 7.55
CA ILE A 266 -24.53 -5.31 7.20
C ILE A 266 -23.07 -5.70 7.01
N GLY A 267 -22.28 -4.93 6.25
CA GLY A 267 -20.87 -5.19 6.02
C GLY A 267 -20.05 -5.16 7.30
N ILE A 268 -20.28 -4.16 8.16
CA ILE A 268 -19.61 -4.03 9.46
C ILE A 268 -20.01 -5.18 10.40
N ALA A 269 -21.28 -5.58 10.43
CA ALA A 269 -21.72 -6.72 11.22
C ALA A 269 -21.05 -8.03 10.76
N GLY A 270 -20.99 -8.26 9.45
CA GLY A 270 -20.29 -9.43 8.85
C GLY A 270 -18.80 -9.42 9.17
N MET A 271 -18.13 -8.26 9.07
CA MET A 271 -16.73 -8.10 9.46
C MET A 271 -16.51 -8.48 10.94
N ARG A 272 -17.35 -7.98 11.85
CA ARG A 272 -17.28 -8.29 13.28
C ARG A 272 -17.50 -9.77 13.56
N LEU A 273 -18.47 -10.39 12.88
CA LEU A 273 -18.70 -11.82 12.97
C LEU A 273 -17.45 -12.61 12.53
N GLY A 274 -16.87 -12.27 11.38
CA GLY A 274 -15.66 -12.91 10.88
C GLY A 274 -14.47 -12.76 11.83
N LEU A 275 -14.28 -11.58 12.43
CA LEU A 275 -13.24 -11.36 13.44
C LEU A 275 -13.47 -12.22 14.70
N ARG A 276 -14.71 -12.32 15.20
CA ARG A 276 -15.07 -13.17 16.36
C ARG A 276 -14.80 -14.63 16.09
N LEU A 277 -15.22 -15.13 14.92
CA LEU A 277 -14.98 -16.52 14.52
C LEU A 277 -13.49 -16.84 14.41
N ARG A 278 -12.70 -15.97 13.76
CA ARG A 278 -11.23 -16.13 13.66
C ARG A 278 -10.57 -16.11 15.04
N GLY A 279 -10.98 -15.18 15.92
CA GLY A 279 -10.48 -15.12 17.29
C GLY A 279 -10.76 -16.41 18.07
N ALA A 280 -11.99 -16.93 17.96
CA ALA A 280 -12.36 -18.19 18.59
C ALA A 280 -11.57 -19.38 18.06
N ILE A 281 -11.40 -19.48 16.73
CA ILE A 281 -10.59 -20.54 16.10
C ILE A 281 -9.13 -20.47 16.55
N HIS A 282 -8.52 -19.29 16.53
CA HIS A 282 -7.14 -19.13 16.99
C HIS A 282 -6.97 -19.47 18.46
N TYR A 283 -7.95 -19.08 19.31
CA TYR A 283 -7.92 -19.45 20.72
C TYR A 283 -8.06 -20.95 20.95
N ALA A 284 -8.99 -21.61 20.26
CA ALA A 284 -9.15 -23.07 20.34
C ALA A 284 -7.87 -23.80 19.90
N LEU A 285 -7.25 -23.35 18.80
CA LEU A 285 -5.98 -23.90 18.34
C LEU A 285 -4.86 -23.64 19.35
N PHE A 286 -4.81 -22.46 19.99
CA PHE A 286 -3.86 -22.19 21.06
C PHE A 286 -3.99 -23.15 22.23
N LEU A 287 -5.23 -23.46 22.64
CA LEU A 287 -5.45 -24.41 23.75
C LEU A 287 -4.88 -25.80 23.47
N VAL A 288 -4.89 -26.21 22.20
CA VAL A 288 -4.35 -27.51 21.74
C VAL A 288 -2.84 -27.48 21.50
N THR A 289 -2.38 -26.46 20.73
CA THR A 289 -0.99 -26.42 20.26
C THR A 289 -0.04 -25.70 21.18
N ARG A 290 -0.56 -24.85 22.08
CA ARG A 290 0.20 -23.91 22.94
C ARG A 290 1.11 -22.94 22.15
N ASP A 291 0.83 -22.75 20.84
CA ASP A 291 1.56 -21.85 19.97
C ASP A 291 1.29 -20.36 20.34
N PRO A 292 2.32 -19.60 20.78
CA PRO A 292 2.16 -18.20 21.17
C PRO A 292 1.60 -17.31 20.04
N GLU A 293 1.88 -17.63 18.78
CA GLU A 293 1.39 -16.90 17.62
C GLU A 293 -0.14 -16.95 17.54
N ARG A 294 -0.75 -18.08 17.91
CA ARG A 294 -2.21 -18.23 17.96
C ARG A 294 -2.83 -17.34 19.02
N LEU A 295 -2.20 -17.24 20.19
CA LEU A 295 -2.65 -16.34 21.25
C LEU A 295 -2.53 -14.87 20.83
N TYR A 296 -1.43 -14.50 20.18
CA TYR A 296 -1.23 -13.17 19.61
C TYR A 296 -2.35 -12.83 18.62
N LYS A 297 -2.65 -13.71 17.66
CA LYS A 297 -3.74 -13.52 16.68
C LYS A 297 -5.11 -13.38 17.36
N THR A 298 -5.36 -14.13 18.44
CA THR A 298 -6.58 -14.00 19.25
C THR A 298 -6.68 -12.62 19.90
N ASN A 299 -5.61 -12.17 20.55
CA ASN A 299 -5.60 -10.87 21.22
C ASN A 299 -5.75 -9.72 20.23
N LYS A 300 -5.13 -9.84 19.04
CA LYS A 300 -5.29 -8.88 17.96
C LYS A 300 -6.75 -8.77 17.49
N THR A 301 -7.46 -9.89 17.30
CA THR A 301 -8.89 -9.83 16.93
C THR A 301 -9.76 -9.23 18.05
N ARG A 302 -9.44 -9.49 19.33
CA ARG A 302 -10.11 -8.87 20.47
C ARG A 302 -9.90 -7.36 20.50
N GLN A 303 -8.68 -6.89 20.23
CA GLN A 303 -8.37 -5.46 20.14
C GLN A 303 -9.20 -4.79 19.04
N PHE A 304 -9.29 -5.39 17.84
CA PHE A 304 -10.14 -4.86 16.75
C PHE A 304 -11.63 -4.78 17.15
N LEU A 305 -12.14 -5.74 17.92
CA LEU A 305 -13.52 -5.77 18.35
C LEU A 305 -13.82 -4.79 19.51
N ALA A 306 -12.81 -4.50 20.36
CA ALA A 306 -12.94 -3.59 21.51
C ALA A 306 -12.90 -2.11 21.12
N HIS A 307 -12.27 -1.76 19.99
CA HIS A 307 -12.18 -0.38 19.50
C HIS A 307 -13.41 -0.01 18.66
N ASP A 308 -14.59 -0.03 19.29
CA ASP A 308 -15.86 0.37 18.67
C ASP A 308 -16.00 1.89 18.52
N ASP A 309 -15.20 2.65 19.26
CA ASP A 309 -15.27 4.10 19.26
C ASP A 309 -14.27 4.70 18.24
N TYR A 310 -14.72 4.77 16.98
CA TYR A 310 -14.04 5.47 15.89
C TYR A 310 -13.90 6.98 16.13
N SER A 311 -14.28 7.48 17.31
CA SER A 311 -14.19 8.89 17.71
C SER A 311 -12.78 9.35 18.00
N VAL A 312 -11.82 8.45 18.19
CA VAL A 312 -10.42 8.80 18.50
C VAL A 312 -9.76 9.56 17.34
N PHE A 313 -10.27 9.43 16.12
CA PHE A 313 -9.80 10.16 14.94
C PHE A 313 -10.59 11.44 14.63
N ARG A 314 -11.53 11.86 15.48
CA ARG A 314 -12.33 13.10 15.29
C ARG A 314 -11.61 14.41 15.64
N LYS A 315 -10.35 14.40 16.04
CA LYS A 315 -9.59 15.62 16.38
C LYS A 315 -8.63 16.08 15.27
N GLY A 316 -9.07 16.06 14.02
CA GLY A 316 -8.48 16.81 12.93
C GLY A 316 -9.63 17.51 12.19
N THR A 317 -9.56 18.83 12.08
CA THR A 317 -10.48 19.68 11.32
C THR A 317 -10.74 19.08 9.94
N ARG A 318 -12.00 18.82 9.61
CA ARG A 318 -12.42 18.44 8.24
C ARG A 318 -11.93 19.47 7.25
N PRO A 319 -11.13 19.12 6.24
CA PRO A 319 -11.19 19.87 5.00
C PRO A 319 -12.57 19.62 4.37
N ALA A 320 -13.16 20.65 3.80
CA ALA A 320 -14.43 20.55 3.09
C ALA A 320 -14.32 19.44 2.03
N PRO A 321 -15.40 18.64 1.81
CA PRO A 321 -15.39 17.64 0.77
C PRO A 321 -15.11 18.34 -0.57
N ALA A 322 -14.05 17.91 -1.26
CA ALA A 322 -13.83 18.31 -2.62
C ALA A 322 -15.10 17.95 -3.41
N SER A 323 -15.73 18.94 -4.00
CA SER A 323 -16.89 18.77 -4.87
C SER A 323 -16.44 17.91 -6.06
N TYR A 324 -16.87 16.66 -6.11
CA TYR A 324 -16.71 15.82 -7.28
C TYR A 324 -17.50 16.42 -8.44
N PRO A 325 -16.92 16.65 -9.61
CA PRO A 325 -17.72 16.91 -10.80
C PRO A 325 -18.55 15.64 -11.10
N ARG A 326 -19.85 15.84 -11.29
CA ARG A 326 -20.82 14.81 -11.71
C ARG A 326 -20.54 14.34 -13.12
#